data_519caa50d0be6d367dd872a278bc0b5a
#
_entry.id   519caa50d0be6d367dd872a278bc0b5a
#
_cell.length_a   1.000
_cell.length_b   1.000
_cell.length_c   1.000
_cell.angle_alpha   90.00
_cell.angle_beta   90.00
_cell.angle_gamma   90.00
#
_symmetry.space_group_name_H-M   'P 1'
#
loop_
_entity.id
_entity.type
_entity.pdbx_description
1 polymer ?
#
loop_
_entity_poly.entity_id
_entity_poly.type
_entity_poly.pdbx_seq_one_letter_code
_entity_poly.pdbx_strand_id
1 'polypeptide(L)'
;SSDVSSNESTPVVRKVTVVDTTSPVITLVGQASVSVNEGATYNELGATASDIVDGNLTDQVVIGGDTVDTSTEGEYKVTYNVADATGNAATEVVRTVTVTKAADAVAPVIVLLGETEITLEAGDTYTDAGVTASDDRDGILTAQVVTVTPVDSAKLGEYSITYNVSDAAGNAATEVTRKVTVVDTTAPVIILTGDTEIIFALGSEYTDAGATVTDNLDTDVALAVENSVDVAKLGVYEVKYNATDSTGNNAVEVIRQVTVADLNPPVIVLLGEAEIVHEGGAEYVDAGVTVTDNLDADVPPVVVNPVDVTKVGEYTITYN
;
A
#
# COMPACT_ATOMS: atom_id res chain seq x y z
N SER A 1 67.36 -56.28 -79.47
CA SER A 1 68.02 -57.58 -79.51
C SER A 1 68.15 -58.04 -80.93
N SER A 2 69.31 -58.72 -81.31
CA SER A 2 69.54 -59.33 -82.60
C SER A 2 69.72 -60.87 -82.38
N ASP A 3 69.34 -61.68 -83.40
CA ASP A 3 69.57 -63.08 -83.40
C ASP A 3 70.99 -63.47 -83.88
N VAL A 4 71.34 -64.80 -83.93
CA VAL A 4 72.69 -65.29 -84.35
C VAL A 4 73.03 -65.00 -85.81
N SER A 5 72.11 -64.50 -86.64
CA SER A 5 72.29 -64.04 -88.01
C SER A 5 72.37 -62.54 -88.11
N SER A 6 72.47 -61.79 -86.97
CA SER A 6 72.48 -60.31 -86.87
C SER A 6 71.22 -59.63 -87.33
N ASN A 7 70.10 -60.31 -87.34
CA ASN A 7 68.82 -59.68 -87.59
C ASN A 7 68.37 -58.96 -86.35
N GLU A 8 68.11 -57.65 -86.42
CA GLU A 8 67.61 -56.83 -85.38
C GLU A 8 66.09 -57.01 -85.19
N SER A 9 65.70 -57.20 -83.93
CA SER A 9 64.29 -57.23 -83.59
C SER A 9 63.66 -55.81 -83.71
N THR A 10 62.53 -55.70 -84.24
CA THR A 10 61.76 -54.45 -84.21
C THR A 10 61.51 -54.04 -82.72
N PRO A 11 61.90 -52.84 -82.35
CA PRO A 11 61.62 -52.39 -80.93
C PRO A 11 60.17 -52.44 -80.62
N VAL A 12 59.79 -53.08 -79.53
CA VAL A 12 58.47 -53.00 -78.93
C VAL A 12 58.49 -51.95 -77.82
N VAL A 13 57.71 -50.93 -78.00
CA VAL A 13 57.62 -49.78 -77.12
C VAL A 13 56.38 -49.90 -76.28
N ARG A 14 56.47 -49.80 -74.93
CA ARG A 14 55.36 -49.65 -74.02
C ARG A 14 55.26 -48.18 -73.62
N LYS A 15 54.13 -47.58 -73.89
CA LYS A 15 53.84 -46.23 -73.40
C LYS A 15 53.26 -46.38 -71.99
N VAL A 16 53.83 -45.76 -70.98
CA VAL A 16 53.31 -45.64 -69.63
C VAL A 16 52.96 -44.16 -69.42
N THR A 17 51.71 -43.91 -69.07
CA THR A 17 51.28 -42.58 -68.63
C THR A 17 51.09 -42.64 -67.13
N VAL A 18 51.80 -41.82 -66.41
CA VAL A 18 51.64 -41.62 -64.99
C VAL A 18 50.71 -40.41 -64.83
N VAL A 19 49.65 -40.60 -64.08
CA VAL A 19 48.67 -39.54 -63.80
C VAL A 19 48.52 -39.43 -62.26
N ASP A 20 48.24 -38.24 -61.78
CA ASP A 20 47.84 -38.02 -60.43
C ASP A 20 46.30 -37.95 -60.33
N THR A 21 45.71 -38.79 -59.49
CA THR A 21 44.29 -38.87 -59.22
C THR A 21 44.01 -38.84 -57.72
N THR A 22 45.00 -38.57 -56.90
CA THR A 22 44.88 -38.50 -55.45
C THR A 22 44.54 -37.06 -55.06
N SER A 23 43.67 -36.93 -54.08
CA SER A 23 43.32 -35.63 -53.49
C SER A 23 44.22 -35.28 -52.30
N PRO A 24 44.55 -34.03 -52.14
CA PRO A 24 45.28 -33.58 -50.94
C PRO A 24 44.54 -33.87 -49.64
N VAL A 25 45.27 -34.04 -48.54
CA VAL A 25 44.76 -34.21 -47.19
C VAL A 25 45.01 -32.94 -46.39
N ILE A 26 43.91 -32.35 -45.86
CA ILE A 26 43.95 -31.17 -45.00
C ILE A 26 43.93 -31.67 -43.54
N THR A 27 44.79 -31.07 -42.71
CA THR A 27 44.83 -31.33 -41.28
C THR A 27 44.81 -29.99 -40.54
N LEU A 28 43.79 -29.82 -39.61
CA LEU A 28 43.69 -28.59 -38.83
C LEU A 28 44.89 -28.43 -37.88
N VAL A 29 45.36 -27.21 -37.72
CA VAL A 29 46.28 -26.85 -36.64
C VAL A 29 45.44 -26.51 -35.41
N GLY A 30 45.50 -27.34 -34.38
CA GLY A 30 44.67 -27.24 -33.16
C GLY A 30 43.36 -27.98 -33.22
N GLN A 31 42.39 -27.56 -32.42
CA GLN A 31 41.08 -28.26 -32.27
C GLN A 31 40.12 -27.96 -33.41
N ALA A 32 39.27 -28.93 -33.74
CA ALA A 32 38.20 -28.77 -34.73
C ALA A 32 37.00 -27.99 -34.15
N SER A 33 36.85 -28.02 -32.81
CA SER A 33 35.81 -27.24 -32.12
C SER A 33 36.51 -26.38 -31.05
N VAL A 34 36.22 -25.08 -31.07
CA VAL A 34 36.81 -24.08 -30.17
C VAL A 34 35.68 -23.29 -29.51
N SER A 35 35.73 -23.09 -28.19
CA SER A 35 34.83 -22.26 -27.43
C SER A 35 35.56 -20.95 -27.08
N VAL A 36 34.91 -19.81 -27.31
CA VAL A 36 35.46 -18.47 -27.04
C VAL A 36 34.41 -17.66 -26.29
N ASN A 37 34.77 -16.97 -25.23
CA ASN A 37 33.86 -16.07 -24.55
C ASN A 37 33.62 -14.81 -25.41
N GLU A 38 32.41 -14.28 -25.34
CA GLU A 38 32.07 -13.01 -25.98
C GLU A 38 33.07 -11.91 -25.62
N GLY A 39 33.53 -11.16 -26.64
CA GLY A 39 34.54 -10.10 -26.49
C GLY A 39 35.96 -10.57 -26.31
N ALA A 40 36.23 -11.88 -26.20
CA ALA A 40 37.59 -12.40 -26.12
C ALA A 40 38.24 -12.45 -27.52
N THR A 41 39.58 -12.42 -27.55
CA THR A 41 40.31 -12.52 -28.81
C THR A 41 40.31 -13.95 -29.33
N TYR A 42 39.86 -14.13 -30.60
CA TYR A 42 40.05 -15.39 -31.32
C TYR A 42 41.15 -15.24 -32.34
N ASN A 43 42.11 -16.20 -32.35
CA ASN A 43 43.16 -16.30 -33.34
C ASN A 43 42.98 -17.57 -34.14
N GLU A 44 42.77 -17.46 -35.44
CA GLU A 44 42.70 -18.59 -36.34
C GLU A 44 44.10 -19.23 -36.54
N LEU A 45 44.21 -20.51 -36.19
CA LEU A 45 45.48 -21.27 -36.28
C LEU A 45 45.74 -21.86 -37.66
N GLY A 46 44.71 -21.89 -38.53
CA GLY A 46 44.84 -22.44 -39.87
C GLY A 46 44.83 -23.97 -39.95
N ALA A 47 45.29 -24.46 -41.10
CA ALA A 47 45.45 -25.89 -41.38
C ALA A 47 46.71 -26.12 -42.21
N THR A 48 47.20 -27.36 -42.17
CA THR A 48 48.26 -27.84 -43.09
C THR A 48 47.65 -28.71 -44.18
N ALA A 49 48.26 -28.78 -45.34
CA ALA A 49 47.82 -29.68 -46.43
C ALA A 49 49.01 -30.38 -47.07
N SER A 50 48.83 -31.63 -47.44
CA SER A 50 49.84 -32.38 -48.18
C SER A 50 49.19 -33.35 -49.17
N ASP A 51 49.90 -33.54 -50.26
CA ASP A 51 49.61 -34.52 -51.29
C ASP A 51 50.80 -35.43 -51.54
N ILE A 52 50.54 -36.67 -52.05
CA ILE A 52 51.60 -37.67 -52.28
C ILE A 52 52.50 -37.31 -53.48
N VAL A 53 51.96 -36.58 -54.46
CA VAL A 53 52.68 -36.18 -55.70
C VAL A 53 53.17 -34.75 -55.59
N ASP A 54 52.32 -33.80 -55.14
CA ASP A 54 52.64 -32.39 -55.08
C ASP A 54 53.32 -31.96 -53.76
N GLY A 55 53.34 -32.85 -52.78
CA GLY A 55 54.02 -32.64 -51.51
C GLY A 55 53.27 -31.66 -50.59
N ASN A 56 53.95 -30.65 -50.06
CA ASN A 56 53.36 -29.69 -49.12
C ASN A 56 52.57 -28.61 -49.86
N LEU A 57 51.27 -28.56 -49.61
CA LEU A 57 50.31 -27.62 -50.20
C LEU A 57 49.77 -26.61 -49.12
N THR A 58 50.39 -26.51 -47.98
CA THR A 58 49.91 -25.69 -46.86
C THR A 58 49.65 -24.22 -47.22
N ASP A 59 50.56 -23.64 -48.03
CA ASP A 59 50.45 -22.25 -48.45
C ASP A 59 49.35 -22.02 -49.48
N GLN A 60 48.78 -23.10 -50.04
CA GLN A 60 47.67 -23.05 -51.01
C GLN A 60 46.30 -23.29 -50.38
N VAL A 61 46.26 -23.56 -49.06
CA VAL A 61 44.99 -23.72 -48.33
C VAL A 61 44.21 -22.40 -48.39
N VAL A 62 43.02 -22.46 -48.96
CA VAL A 62 42.07 -21.37 -48.95
C VAL A 62 41.19 -21.47 -47.70
N ILE A 63 41.23 -20.43 -46.86
CA ILE A 63 40.39 -20.27 -45.69
C ILE A 63 39.14 -19.50 -46.14
N GLY A 64 37.95 -20.08 -45.85
CA GLY A 64 36.66 -19.52 -46.18
C GLY A 64 35.65 -19.71 -45.06
N GLY A 65 34.36 -19.66 -45.39
CA GLY A 65 33.26 -19.77 -44.42
C GLY A 65 32.97 -18.47 -43.70
N ASP A 66 32.61 -18.56 -42.42
CA ASP A 66 32.21 -17.40 -41.62
C ASP A 66 33.42 -16.61 -41.12
N THR A 67 33.27 -15.30 -41.05
CA THR A 67 34.19 -14.44 -40.27
C THR A 67 33.76 -14.50 -38.82
N VAL A 68 34.62 -14.99 -37.93
CA VAL A 68 34.31 -15.13 -36.49
C VAL A 68 34.22 -13.73 -35.88
N ASP A 69 32.98 -13.35 -35.47
CA ASP A 69 32.70 -12.16 -34.67
C ASP A 69 32.57 -12.52 -33.22
N THR A 70 33.58 -12.29 -32.42
CA THR A 70 33.55 -12.59 -31.00
C THR A 70 32.70 -11.64 -30.16
N SER A 71 32.18 -10.55 -30.75
CA SER A 71 31.25 -9.64 -30.09
C SER A 71 29.79 -10.14 -30.10
N THR A 72 29.53 -11.19 -30.86
CA THR A 72 28.17 -11.73 -31.08
C THR A 72 28.15 -13.23 -30.76
N GLU A 73 27.27 -13.64 -29.83
CA GLU A 73 27.04 -15.05 -29.50
C GLU A 73 26.58 -15.83 -30.74
N GLY A 74 27.16 -17.01 -30.95
CA GLY A 74 26.79 -17.83 -32.10
C GLY A 74 27.80 -18.91 -32.42
N GLU A 75 27.49 -19.72 -33.43
CA GLU A 75 28.33 -20.74 -34.01
C GLU A 75 28.85 -20.24 -35.38
N TYR A 76 30.15 -20.19 -35.53
CA TYR A 76 30.86 -19.77 -36.73
C TYR A 76 31.61 -20.94 -37.35
N LYS A 77 31.50 -21.17 -38.65
CA LYS A 77 32.17 -22.23 -39.41
C LYS A 77 33.26 -21.69 -40.31
N VAL A 78 34.50 -21.94 -39.91
CA VAL A 78 35.66 -21.63 -40.74
C VAL A 78 36.00 -22.85 -41.61
N THR A 79 36.05 -22.69 -42.93
CA THR A 79 36.25 -23.79 -43.87
C THR A 79 37.63 -23.73 -44.49
N TYR A 80 38.21 -24.91 -44.81
CA TYR A 80 39.53 -25.06 -45.41
C TYR A 80 39.41 -25.93 -46.63
N ASN A 81 39.92 -25.41 -47.77
CA ASN A 81 39.87 -26.07 -49.07
C ASN A 81 41.22 -25.95 -49.75
N VAL A 82 41.62 -26.95 -50.49
CA VAL A 82 42.84 -26.94 -51.33
C VAL A 82 42.61 -27.92 -52.48
N ALA A 83 43.23 -27.64 -53.64
CA ALA A 83 43.33 -28.61 -54.72
C ALA A 83 44.82 -28.72 -55.11
N ASP A 84 45.20 -29.88 -55.67
CA ASP A 84 46.52 -30.14 -56.22
C ASP A 84 46.73 -29.48 -57.62
N ALA A 85 47.92 -29.61 -58.20
CA ALA A 85 48.24 -29.02 -59.51
C ALA A 85 47.46 -29.69 -60.65
N THR A 86 46.89 -30.88 -60.46
CA THR A 86 46.08 -31.60 -61.48
C THR A 86 44.58 -31.34 -61.32
N GLY A 87 44.16 -30.63 -60.23
CA GLY A 87 42.80 -30.23 -59.97
C GLY A 87 42.02 -31.20 -59.07
N ASN A 88 42.65 -32.17 -58.44
CA ASN A 88 41.98 -33.03 -57.45
C ASN A 88 41.76 -32.20 -56.19
N ALA A 89 40.50 -31.96 -55.78
CA ALA A 89 40.14 -31.18 -54.63
C ALA A 89 40.17 -32.05 -53.36
N ALA A 90 40.74 -31.52 -52.28
CA ALA A 90 40.64 -32.09 -50.96
C ALA A 90 39.20 -32.13 -50.45
N THR A 91 38.88 -33.05 -49.58
CA THR A 91 37.65 -32.98 -48.78
C THR A 91 37.72 -31.74 -47.90
N GLU A 92 36.70 -30.87 -47.97
CA GLU A 92 36.60 -29.67 -47.11
C GLU A 92 36.71 -30.07 -45.63
N VAL A 93 37.51 -29.33 -44.91
CA VAL A 93 37.60 -29.44 -43.44
C VAL A 93 37.03 -28.20 -42.80
N VAL A 94 36.31 -28.35 -41.70
CA VAL A 94 35.59 -27.27 -41.00
C VAL A 94 36.10 -27.17 -39.56
N ARG A 95 36.38 -25.94 -39.11
CA ARG A 95 36.53 -25.64 -37.71
C ARG A 95 35.26 -24.91 -37.24
N THR A 96 34.63 -25.41 -36.16
CA THR A 96 33.50 -24.77 -35.51
C THR A 96 33.98 -23.91 -34.35
N VAL A 97 33.70 -22.63 -34.36
CA VAL A 97 33.99 -21.69 -33.28
C VAL A 97 32.70 -21.27 -32.64
N THR A 98 32.48 -21.60 -31.34
CA THR A 98 31.28 -21.22 -30.59
C THR A 98 31.62 -20.03 -29.71
N VAL A 99 31.01 -18.90 -29.95
CA VAL A 99 31.09 -17.72 -29.09
C VAL A 99 29.94 -17.83 -28.07
N THR A 100 30.32 -17.84 -26.79
CA THR A 100 29.36 -17.97 -25.69
C THR A 100 29.39 -16.73 -24.80
N LYS A 101 28.21 -16.24 -24.41
CA LYS A 101 28.10 -15.18 -23.42
C LYS A 101 28.55 -15.71 -22.05
N ALA A 102 29.34 -14.95 -21.30
CA ALA A 102 29.69 -15.33 -19.93
C ALA A 102 28.39 -15.42 -19.10
N ALA A 103 28.30 -16.42 -18.20
CA ALA A 103 27.17 -16.53 -17.29
C ALA A 103 27.03 -15.24 -16.47
N ASP A 104 25.81 -14.79 -16.28
CA ASP A 104 25.49 -13.73 -15.36
C ASP A 104 25.62 -14.22 -13.93
N ALA A 105 26.32 -13.50 -13.07
CA ALA A 105 26.54 -13.83 -11.66
C ALA A 105 26.27 -12.64 -10.75
N VAL A 106 25.80 -11.52 -11.30
CA VAL A 106 25.45 -10.30 -10.54
C VAL A 106 23.96 -10.37 -10.22
N ALA A 107 23.61 -10.12 -8.97
CA ALA A 107 22.20 -10.09 -8.55
C ALA A 107 21.62 -8.69 -8.72
N PRO A 108 20.31 -8.56 -9.00
CA PRO A 108 19.62 -7.29 -9.08
C PRO A 108 19.70 -6.49 -7.78
N VAL A 109 19.61 -5.17 -7.90
CA VAL A 109 19.54 -4.24 -6.77
C VAL A 109 18.13 -3.69 -6.66
N ILE A 110 17.54 -3.79 -5.47
CA ILE A 110 16.22 -3.20 -5.13
C ILE A 110 16.45 -1.94 -4.30
N VAL A 111 15.76 -0.85 -4.66
CA VAL A 111 15.79 0.42 -3.94
C VAL A 111 14.37 0.82 -3.55
N LEU A 112 14.11 1.06 -2.25
CA LEU A 112 12.84 1.55 -1.74
C LEU A 112 12.52 2.96 -2.27
N LEU A 113 11.26 3.17 -2.60
CA LEU A 113 10.70 4.50 -2.84
C LEU A 113 10.01 4.98 -1.55
N GLY A 114 10.32 6.21 -1.12
CA GLY A 114 9.79 6.78 0.13
C GLY A 114 10.46 6.23 1.40
N GLU A 115 9.74 6.34 2.52
CA GLU A 115 10.26 6.00 3.84
C GLU A 115 10.38 4.48 4.06
N THR A 116 11.37 4.08 4.86
CA THR A 116 11.61 2.68 5.26
C THR A 116 10.72 2.23 6.41
N GLU A 117 10.31 3.19 7.26
CA GLU A 117 9.43 2.98 8.40
C GLU A 117 8.25 3.97 8.31
N ILE A 118 7.04 3.47 8.48
CA ILE A 118 5.79 4.23 8.38
C ILE A 118 4.96 3.95 9.62
N THR A 119 4.41 5.02 10.23
CA THR A 119 3.35 4.93 11.23
C THR A 119 2.03 5.24 10.54
N LEU A 120 1.06 4.35 10.67
CA LEU A 120 -0.27 4.43 10.09
C LEU A 120 -1.29 4.46 11.22
N GLU A 121 -2.23 5.40 11.17
CA GLU A 121 -3.36 5.43 12.09
C GLU A 121 -4.34 4.30 11.76
N ALA A 122 -4.90 3.66 12.79
CA ALA A 122 -5.88 2.60 12.64
C ALA A 122 -7.11 3.07 11.84
N GLY A 123 -7.58 2.24 10.91
CA GLY A 123 -8.67 2.58 10.00
C GLY A 123 -8.25 3.37 8.76
N ASP A 124 -7.04 3.93 8.71
CA ASP A 124 -6.55 4.64 7.54
C ASP A 124 -6.18 3.66 6.41
N THR A 125 -6.22 4.16 5.18
CA THR A 125 -5.82 3.38 4.00
C THR A 125 -4.31 3.43 3.82
N TYR A 126 -3.65 2.27 3.88
CA TYR A 126 -2.24 2.15 3.52
C TYR A 126 -2.07 2.08 1.99
N THR A 127 -1.17 2.92 1.47
CA THR A 127 -0.74 2.85 0.06
C THR A 127 0.78 2.71 0.01
N ASP A 128 1.25 1.60 -0.55
CA ASP A 128 2.68 1.35 -0.68
C ASP A 128 3.31 2.23 -1.76
N ALA A 129 4.41 2.90 -1.43
CA ALA A 129 5.18 3.71 -2.37
C ALA A 129 5.99 2.84 -3.37
N GLY A 130 6.15 1.54 -3.06
CA GLY A 130 6.84 0.60 -3.92
C GLY A 130 8.36 0.72 -3.89
N VAL A 131 8.97 0.16 -4.93
CA VAL A 131 10.43 0.09 -5.11
C VAL A 131 10.80 0.32 -6.56
N THR A 132 12.10 0.50 -6.84
CA THR A 132 12.71 0.27 -8.15
C THR A 132 13.67 -0.91 -8.07
N ALA A 133 13.80 -1.65 -9.16
CA ALA A 133 14.78 -2.74 -9.25
C ALA A 133 15.50 -2.68 -10.60
N SER A 134 16.81 -2.93 -10.59
CA SER A 134 17.64 -2.96 -11.78
C SER A 134 18.79 -3.93 -11.64
N ASP A 135 19.23 -4.44 -12.77
CA ASP A 135 20.37 -5.31 -12.94
C ASP A 135 21.31 -4.76 -14.02
N ASP A 136 22.59 -5.14 -13.99
CA ASP A 136 23.60 -4.65 -14.91
C ASP A 136 23.44 -5.22 -16.33
N ARG A 137 22.83 -6.41 -16.47
CA ARG A 137 22.56 -7.07 -17.76
C ARG A 137 21.11 -7.03 -18.20
N ASP A 138 20.20 -7.28 -17.27
CA ASP A 138 18.76 -7.37 -17.56
C ASP A 138 18.06 -6.01 -17.51
N GLY A 139 18.78 -4.97 -17.05
CA GLY A 139 18.29 -3.60 -16.99
C GLY A 139 17.22 -3.41 -15.93
N ILE A 140 16.10 -2.79 -16.31
CA ILE A 140 15.02 -2.46 -15.35
C ILE A 140 14.15 -3.69 -15.07
N LEU A 141 14.10 -4.12 -13.80
CA LEU A 141 13.35 -5.27 -13.31
C LEU A 141 12.20 -4.88 -12.37
N THR A 142 11.87 -3.60 -12.26
CA THR A 142 10.83 -3.08 -11.33
C THR A 142 9.48 -3.79 -11.48
N ALA A 143 9.08 -4.11 -12.72
CA ALA A 143 7.81 -4.78 -12.99
C ALA A 143 7.79 -6.28 -12.59
N GLN A 144 8.96 -6.87 -12.36
CA GLN A 144 9.14 -8.27 -11.95
C GLN A 144 9.26 -8.42 -10.43
N VAL A 145 9.32 -7.32 -9.67
CA VAL A 145 9.39 -7.37 -8.21
C VAL A 145 8.15 -8.02 -7.63
N VAL A 146 8.36 -9.05 -6.82
CA VAL A 146 7.31 -9.69 -6.03
C VAL A 146 7.20 -8.96 -4.69
N THR A 147 6.01 -8.40 -4.43
CA THR A 147 5.72 -7.67 -3.19
C THR A 147 4.73 -8.46 -2.36
N VAL A 148 5.00 -8.63 -1.07
CA VAL A 148 4.07 -9.20 -0.09
C VAL A 148 3.68 -8.08 0.87
N THR A 149 2.39 -7.70 0.88
CA THR A 149 1.85 -6.59 1.67
C THR A 149 0.81 -7.13 2.66
N PRO A 150 1.20 -7.52 3.89
CA PRO A 150 0.29 -8.08 4.88
C PRO A 150 -0.42 -7.02 5.74
N VAL A 151 -0.31 -5.73 5.45
CA VAL A 151 -0.82 -4.61 6.28
C VAL A 151 -2.33 -4.71 6.42
N ASP A 152 -2.80 -4.83 7.67
CA ASP A 152 -4.20 -4.77 8.05
C ASP A 152 -4.39 -3.53 8.96
N SER A 153 -4.89 -2.45 8.41
CA SER A 153 -5.06 -1.18 9.14
C SER A 153 -6.18 -1.23 10.20
N ALA A 154 -6.99 -2.28 10.21
CA ALA A 154 -7.97 -2.50 11.26
C ALA A 154 -7.38 -3.20 12.51
N LYS A 155 -6.10 -3.53 12.50
CA LYS A 155 -5.41 -4.21 13.59
C LYS A 155 -4.11 -3.52 13.95
N LEU A 156 -3.96 -3.20 15.22
CA LEU A 156 -2.72 -2.65 15.76
C LEU A 156 -1.57 -3.66 15.65
N GLY A 157 -0.38 -3.16 15.36
CA GLY A 157 0.82 -3.98 15.31
C GLY A 157 1.84 -3.56 14.27
N GLU A 158 2.91 -4.34 14.18
CA GLU A 158 3.99 -4.15 13.22
C GLU A 158 3.83 -5.11 12.04
N TYR A 159 3.91 -4.57 10.84
CA TYR A 159 3.83 -5.29 9.58
C TYR A 159 5.10 -5.07 8.78
N SER A 160 5.61 -6.13 8.15
CA SER A 160 6.75 -6.05 7.23
C SER A 160 6.29 -6.31 5.81
N ILE A 161 6.50 -5.34 4.92
CA ILE A 161 6.33 -5.51 3.49
C ILE A 161 7.66 -5.96 2.93
N THR A 162 7.68 -7.03 2.15
CA THR A 162 8.89 -7.58 1.56
C THR A 162 8.90 -7.44 0.05
N TYR A 163 10.08 -7.19 -0.52
CA TYR A 163 10.31 -7.02 -1.95
C TYR A 163 11.43 -7.94 -2.39
N ASN A 164 11.13 -8.78 -3.39
CA ASN A 164 12.05 -9.76 -3.95
C ASN A 164 12.02 -9.72 -5.46
N VAL A 165 13.16 -9.96 -6.10
CA VAL A 165 13.28 -10.11 -7.55
C VAL A 165 14.49 -10.97 -7.87
N SER A 166 14.45 -11.71 -8.97
CA SER A 166 15.60 -12.38 -9.55
C SER A 166 15.76 -11.95 -11.01
N ASP A 167 17.00 -11.97 -11.50
CA ASP A 167 17.31 -11.76 -12.92
C ASP A 167 16.96 -12.99 -13.78
N ALA A 168 17.20 -12.91 -15.09
CA ALA A 168 16.96 -14.00 -16.02
C ALA A 168 17.92 -15.18 -15.84
N ALA A 169 19.09 -14.96 -15.23
CA ALA A 169 20.06 -16.00 -14.92
C ALA A 169 19.73 -16.75 -13.60
N GLY A 170 18.79 -16.21 -12.81
CA GLY A 170 18.35 -16.79 -11.53
C GLY A 170 19.09 -16.25 -10.31
N ASN A 171 19.90 -15.18 -10.44
CA ASN A 171 20.50 -14.53 -9.28
C ASN A 171 19.45 -13.73 -8.54
N ALA A 172 19.23 -14.03 -7.27
CA ALA A 172 18.23 -13.35 -6.45
C ALA A 172 18.79 -12.07 -5.82
N ALA A 173 18.05 -10.99 -5.87
CA ALA A 173 18.35 -9.77 -5.13
C ALA A 173 18.34 -10.05 -3.61
N THR A 174 19.09 -9.24 -2.87
CA THR A 174 18.90 -9.19 -1.42
C THR A 174 17.51 -8.65 -1.13
N GLU A 175 16.71 -9.39 -0.33
CA GLU A 175 15.38 -8.96 0.09
C GLU A 175 15.43 -7.58 0.75
N VAL A 176 14.53 -6.71 0.36
CA VAL A 176 14.34 -5.40 0.97
C VAL A 176 13.00 -5.38 1.69
N THR A 177 12.93 -4.72 2.84
CA THR A 177 11.73 -4.65 3.67
C THR A 177 11.37 -3.21 3.99
N ARG A 178 10.04 -2.94 4.09
CA ARG A 178 9.46 -1.73 4.67
C ARG A 178 8.66 -2.12 5.89
N LYS A 179 8.88 -1.42 7.01
CA LYS A 179 8.13 -1.58 8.25
C LYS A 179 6.95 -0.61 8.28
N VAL A 180 5.76 -1.14 8.56
CA VAL A 180 4.55 -0.34 8.82
C VAL A 180 4.06 -0.66 10.22
N THR A 181 3.93 0.37 11.06
CA THR A 181 3.38 0.23 12.42
C THR A 181 1.99 0.86 12.43
N VAL A 182 0.97 0.04 12.64
CA VAL A 182 -0.40 0.50 12.82
C VAL A 182 -0.60 0.84 14.30
N VAL A 183 -0.96 2.08 14.57
CA VAL A 183 -1.22 2.62 15.90
C VAL A 183 -2.63 3.22 15.95
N ASP A 184 -3.17 3.39 17.14
CA ASP A 184 -4.36 4.17 17.39
C ASP A 184 -4.01 5.28 18.38
N THR A 185 -4.10 6.51 17.92
CA THR A 185 -3.84 7.73 18.69
C THR A 185 -5.06 8.66 18.70
N THR A 186 -6.14 8.22 18.04
CA THR A 186 -7.38 8.98 17.92
C THR A 186 -8.25 8.73 19.16
N ALA A 187 -8.69 9.80 19.79
CA ALA A 187 -9.56 9.71 20.96
C ALA A 187 -11.03 9.51 20.56
N PRO A 188 -11.83 8.80 21.37
CA PRO A 188 -13.26 8.64 21.12
C PRO A 188 -14.00 9.99 21.11
N VAL A 189 -15.07 10.07 20.32
CA VAL A 189 -15.94 11.24 20.22
C VAL A 189 -17.26 10.96 20.93
N ILE A 190 -17.60 11.83 21.90
CA ILE A 190 -18.87 11.76 22.65
C ILE A 190 -19.86 12.78 22.05
N ILE A 191 -21.09 12.33 21.76
CA ILE A 191 -22.17 13.16 21.24
C ILE A 191 -23.38 13.02 22.16
N LEU A 192 -23.84 14.15 22.76
CA LEU A 192 -25.02 14.16 23.61
C LEU A 192 -26.28 13.76 22.81
N THR A 193 -27.14 12.99 23.44
CA THR A 193 -28.51 12.77 22.97
C THR A 193 -29.42 13.84 23.57
N GLY A 194 -30.05 14.69 22.73
CA GLY A 194 -30.88 15.82 23.18
C GLY A 194 -30.07 17.08 23.53
N ASP A 195 -30.68 17.97 24.30
CA ASP A 195 -30.15 19.30 24.56
C ASP A 195 -28.96 19.30 25.55
N THR A 196 -28.05 20.25 25.36
CA THR A 196 -26.89 20.48 26.25
C THR A 196 -27.26 21.19 27.54
N GLU A 197 -28.35 22.00 27.50
CA GLU A 197 -28.89 22.75 28.62
C GLU A 197 -30.36 22.39 28.80
N ILE A 198 -30.77 22.04 30.02
CA ILE A 198 -32.14 21.63 30.36
C ILE A 198 -32.59 22.40 31.58
N ILE A 199 -33.82 22.93 31.57
CA ILE A 199 -34.48 23.50 32.73
C ILE A 199 -35.55 22.52 33.20
N PHE A 200 -35.53 22.20 34.50
CA PHE A 200 -36.33 21.16 35.10
C PHE A 200 -37.10 21.69 36.33
N ALA A 201 -38.38 21.31 36.47
CA ALA A 201 -39.16 21.77 37.60
C ALA A 201 -38.71 21.07 38.93
N LEU A 202 -38.59 21.85 39.99
CA LEU A 202 -38.32 21.35 41.31
C LEU A 202 -39.28 20.20 41.72
N GLY A 203 -38.69 19.08 42.17
CA GLY A 203 -39.46 17.89 42.62
C GLY A 203 -40.03 17.03 41.49
N SER A 204 -39.80 17.34 40.22
CA SER A 204 -40.17 16.49 39.10
C SER A 204 -39.18 15.34 38.90
N GLU A 205 -39.59 14.28 38.24
CA GLU A 205 -38.73 13.13 37.93
C GLU A 205 -37.77 13.47 36.74
N TYR A 206 -36.46 13.36 36.96
CA TYR A 206 -35.43 13.58 35.94
C TYR A 206 -34.89 12.26 35.41
N THR A 207 -34.90 12.09 34.12
CA THR A 207 -34.21 11.02 33.39
C THR A 207 -33.26 11.61 32.37
N ASP A 208 -31.98 11.28 32.51
CA ASP A 208 -30.97 11.76 31.56
C ASP A 208 -31.11 11.07 30.19
N ALA A 209 -31.04 11.85 29.09
CA ALA A 209 -31.16 11.33 27.71
C ALA A 209 -29.90 10.58 27.25
N GLY A 210 -28.78 10.73 27.97
CA GLY A 210 -27.52 10.06 27.67
C GLY A 210 -26.71 10.68 26.55
N ALA A 211 -25.75 9.91 26.08
CA ALA A 211 -24.86 10.25 24.97
C ALA A 211 -24.46 9.00 24.18
N THR A 212 -23.94 9.18 22.98
CA THR A 212 -23.33 8.13 22.16
C THR A 212 -21.83 8.35 22.06
N VAL A 213 -21.06 7.28 21.87
CA VAL A 213 -19.61 7.33 21.67
C VAL A 213 -19.28 6.65 20.34
N THR A 214 -18.35 7.22 19.60
CA THR A 214 -17.80 6.64 18.37
C THR A 214 -16.30 6.75 18.37
N ASP A 215 -15.62 5.78 17.77
CA ASP A 215 -14.18 5.74 17.62
C ASP A 215 -13.78 5.19 16.23
N ASN A 216 -12.52 5.43 15.81
CA ASN A 216 -12.01 4.97 14.51
C ASN A 216 -11.66 3.47 14.51
N LEU A 217 -11.29 2.91 15.65
CA LEU A 217 -10.90 1.50 15.82
C LEU A 217 -11.89 0.71 16.67
N ASP A 218 -12.28 1.26 17.82
CA ASP A 218 -13.10 0.58 18.80
C ASP A 218 -14.59 0.75 18.51
N THR A 219 -15.29 -0.35 18.29
CA THR A 219 -16.74 -0.36 18.01
C THR A 219 -17.62 -0.29 19.26
N ASP A 220 -17.05 -0.52 20.44
CA ASP A 220 -17.80 -0.62 21.72
C ASP A 220 -17.02 0.05 22.85
N VAL A 221 -16.91 1.39 22.76
CA VAL A 221 -16.26 2.21 23.80
C VAL A 221 -17.22 2.47 24.93
N ALA A 222 -16.82 2.15 26.15
CA ALA A 222 -17.65 2.35 27.35
C ALA A 222 -17.81 3.83 27.69
N LEU A 223 -19.05 4.29 27.82
CA LEU A 223 -19.37 5.64 28.29
C LEU A 223 -19.45 5.66 29.82
N ALA A 224 -18.61 6.45 30.46
CA ALA A 224 -18.69 6.76 31.89
C ALA A 224 -19.55 8.00 32.11
N VAL A 225 -20.56 7.91 32.99
CA VAL A 225 -21.50 8.99 33.30
C VAL A 225 -21.45 9.31 34.79
N GLU A 226 -21.17 10.57 35.11
CA GLU A 226 -21.28 11.12 36.45
C GLU A 226 -22.48 12.06 36.49
N ASN A 227 -23.55 11.69 37.21
CA ASN A 227 -24.78 12.46 37.34
C ASN A 227 -24.94 12.96 38.77
N SER A 228 -24.91 14.28 38.97
CA SER A 228 -25.00 14.97 40.25
C SER A 228 -26.36 15.64 40.49
N VAL A 229 -27.35 15.46 39.61
CA VAL A 229 -28.64 16.16 39.65
C VAL A 229 -29.45 15.78 40.90
N ASP A 230 -29.76 16.78 41.74
CA ASP A 230 -30.67 16.69 42.89
C ASP A 230 -31.94 17.48 42.57
N VAL A 231 -32.98 16.75 42.16
CA VAL A 231 -34.27 17.37 41.77
C VAL A 231 -35.03 17.97 42.94
N ALA A 232 -34.65 17.69 44.19
CA ALA A 232 -35.26 18.24 45.41
C ALA A 232 -34.69 19.58 45.83
N LYS A 233 -33.66 20.10 45.12
CA LYS A 233 -33.01 21.36 45.43
C LYS A 233 -32.87 22.23 44.22
N LEU A 234 -33.18 23.50 44.33
CA LEU A 234 -32.88 24.50 43.31
C LEU A 234 -31.35 24.59 43.09
N GLY A 235 -30.96 24.69 41.84
CA GLY A 235 -29.54 24.83 41.48
C GLY A 235 -29.25 24.47 40.04
N VAL A 236 -27.97 24.66 39.69
CA VAL A 236 -27.42 24.20 38.40
C VAL A 236 -26.53 23.01 38.66
N TYR A 237 -26.81 21.92 38.00
CA TYR A 237 -26.15 20.63 38.15
C TYR A 237 -25.49 20.24 36.82
N GLU A 238 -24.47 19.39 36.88
CA GLU A 238 -23.76 18.88 35.74
C GLU A 238 -23.93 17.36 35.64
N VAL A 239 -24.20 16.88 34.42
CA VAL A 239 -24.03 15.48 34.05
C VAL A 239 -22.83 15.41 33.16
N LYS A 240 -21.77 14.71 33.59
CA LYS A 240 -20.49 14.61 32.90
C LYS A 240 -20.37 13.26 32.21
N TYR A 241 -19.85 13.30 30.98
CA TYR A 241 -19.65 12.14 30.14
C TYR A 241 -18.19 12.02 29.75
N ASN A 242 -17.59 10.88 30.04
CA ASN A 242 -16.22 10.56 29.73
C ASN A 242 -16.14 9.20 29.04
N ALA A 243 -15.15 9.02 28.16
CA ALA A 243 -14.86 7.76 27.50
C ALA A 243 -13.35 7.61 27.28
N THR A 244 -12.88 6.37 27.30
CA THR A 244 -11.50 6.01 27.00
C THR A 244 -11.53 4.79 26.11
N ASP A 245 -10.78 4.78 25.02
CA ASP A 245 -10.65 3.64 24.12
C ASP A 245 -9.78 2.51 24.71
N SER A 246 -9.61 1.44 23.97
CA SER A 246 -8.80 0.29 24.37
C SER A 246 -7.29 0.56 24.40
N THR A 247 -6.84 1.61 23.72
CA THR A 247 -5.43 2.03 23.65
C THR A 247 -5.07 3.09 24.68
N GLY A 248 -6.08 3.66 25.36
CA GLY A 248 -5.91 4.63 26.44
C GLY A 248 -6.05 6.10 26.01
N ASN A 249 -6.55 6.37 24.79
CA ASN A 249 -6.87 7.73 24.40
C ASN A 249 -8.18 8.17 25.06
N ASN A 250 -8.18 9.34 25.68
CA ASN A 250 -9.32 9.87 26.39
C ASN A 250 -10.11 10.82 25.53
N ALA A 251 -11.43 10.63 25.47
CA ALA A 251 -12.35 11.60 24.88
C ALA A 251 -12.27 12.94 25.59
N VAL A 252 -12.60 14.00 24.89
CA VAL A 252 -12.88 15.28 25.52
C VAL A 252 -14.16 15.14 26.36
N GLU A 253 -14.10 15.50 27.66
CA GLU A 253 -15.26 15.48 28.54
C GLU A 253 -16.39 16.32 27.96
N VAL A 254 -17.60 15.75 27.92
CA VAL A 254 -18.82 16.47 27.52
C VAL A 254 -19.73 16.63 28.73
N ILE A 255 -20.33 17.82 28.87
CA ILE A 255 -21.15 18.19 30.03
C ILE A 255 -22.54 18.60 29.55
N ARG A 256 -23.58 18.06 30.21
CA ARG A 256 -24.94 18.56 30.13
C ARG A 256 -25.23 19.38 31.40
N GLN A 257 -25.71 20.61 31.22
CA GLN A 257 -26.18 21.45 32.29
C GLN A 257 -27.67 21.21 32.57
N VAL A 258 -28.04 20.95 33.85
CA VAL A 258 -29.42 20.75 34.30
C VAL A 258 -29.72 21.79 35.37
N THR A 259 -30.61 22.73 35.06
CA THR A 259 -31.08 23.74 35.99
C THR A 259 -32.38 23.27 36.62
N VAL A 260 -32.35 23.01 37.93
CA VAL A 260 -33.58 22.76 38.72
C VAL A 260 -34.12 24.11 39.19
N ALA A 261 -35.31 24.49 38.69
CA ALA A 261 -35.95 25.78 38.94
C ALA A 261 -37.34 25.58 39.47
N ASP A 262 -37.84 26.58 40.16
CA ASP A 262 -39.28 26.67 40.44
C ASP A 262 -39.98 27.21 39.20
N LEU A 263 -40.85 26.41 38.60
CA LEU A 263 -41.61 26.73 37.40
C LEU A 263 -43.13 26.82 37.67
N ASN A 264 -43.52 26.63 38.95
CA ASN A 264 -44.91 26.68 39.31
C ASN A 264 -45.31 28.10 39.78
N PRO A 265 -46.29 28.77 39.16
CA PRO A 265 -46.74 30.05 39.64
C PRO A 265 -47.56 29.88 40.95
N PRO A 266 -47.60 30.92 41.83
CA PRO A 266 -48.45 30.91 42.98
C PRO A 266 -49.93 30.75 42.63
N VAL A 267 -50.68 30.05 43.47
CA VAL A 267 -52.12 29.84 43.31
C VAL A 267 -52.86 30.79 44.29
N ILE A 268 -53.71 31.64 43.71
CA ILE A 268 -54.53 32.61 44.45
C ILE A 268 -55.94 32.03 44.55
N VAL A 269 -56.48 31.93 45.76
CA VAL A 269 -57.86 31.48 46.05
C VAL A 269 -58.62 32.56 46.81
N LEU A 270 -59.76 33.00 46.30
CA LEU A 270 -60.68 33.94 46.95
C LEU A 270 -61.22 33.38 48.27
N LEU A 271 -61.29 34.23 49.27
CA LEU A 271 -62.01 33.94 50.50
C LEU A 271 -63.42 34.58 50.40
N GLY A 272 -64.45 33.80 50.59
CA GLY A 272 -65.84 34.24 50.41
C GLY A 272 -66.40 34.15 49.03
N GLU A 273 -67.47 34.90 48.71
CA GLU A 273 -68.16 34.89 47.45
C GLU A 273 -67.44 35.76 46.42
N ALA A 274 -67.41 35.33 45.16
CA ALA A 274 -66.82 36.06 44.06
C ALA A 274 -67.63 37.31 43.64
N GLU A 275 -68.95 37.27 43.87
CA GLU A 275 -69.87 38.39 43.64
C GLU A 275 -70.54 38.75 44.96
N ILE A 276 -70.51 39.97 45.31
CA ILE A 276 -71.08 40.50 46.57
C ILE A 276 -71.95 41.66 46.26
N VAL A 277 -73.19 41.63 46.81
CA VAL A 277 -74.12 42.85 46.82
C VAL A 277 -73.97 43.51 48.18
N HIS A 278 -73.48 44.75 48.16
CA HIS A 278 -73.22 45.55 49.37
C HIS A 278 -74.05 46.80 49.40
N GLU A 279 -74.62 47.17 50.59
CA GLU A 279 -75.44 48.36 50.76
C GLU A 279 -74.59 49.63 50.78
N GLY A 280 -74.93 50.61 49.92
CA GLY A 280 -74.22 51.84 49.85
C GLY A 280 -74.21 52.63 51.16
N GLY A 281 -73.11 53.19 51.57
CA GLY A 281 -72.89 53.91 52.80
C GLY A 281 -72.56 53.04 54.03
N ALA A 282 -72.62 51.70 53.87
CA ALA A 282 -72.13 50.78 54.92
C ALA A 282 -70.63 50.54 54.75
N GLU A 283 -69.90 50.18 55.83
CA GLU A 283 -68.49 49.81 55.79
C GLU A 283 -68.27 48.47 55.04
N TYR A 284 -67.44 48.50 54.00
CA TYR A 284 -67.05 47.24 53.27
C TYR A 284 -65.74 46.78 53.74
N VAL A 285 -65.67 45.50 54.16
CA VAL A 285 -64.47 44.80 54.52
C VAL A 285 -64.27 43.60 53.54
N ASP A 286 -63.21 43.70 52.77
CA ASP A 286 -62.86 42.65 51.84
C ASP A 286 -62.40 41.36 52.61
N ALA A 287 -62.90 40.21 52.22
CA ALA A 287 -62.50 38.94 52.80
C ALA A 287 -61.10 38.51 52.40
N GLY A 288 -60.61 39.05 51.27
CA GLY A 288 -59.26 38.79 50.79
C GLY A 288 -59.09 37.46 50.06
N VAL A 289 -57.86 37.01 49.99
CA VAL A 289 -57.43 35.78 49.33
C VAL A 289 -56.46 34.99 50.20
N THR A 290 -56.31 33.71 49.90
CA THR A 290 -55.16 32.93 50.28
C THR A 290 -54.28 32.73 49.08
N VAL A 291 -52.95 32.82 49.27
CA VAL A 291 -51.98 32.51 48.22
C VAL A 291 -51.15 31.33 48.71
N THR A 292 -50.98 30.34 47.86
CA THR A 292 -50.16 29.16 48.12
C THR A 292 -49.20 28.95 46.99
N ASP A 293 -47.96 28.60 47.34
CA ASP A 293 -46.92 28.22 46.39
C ASP A 293 -46.24 26.93 46.83
N ASN A 294 -45.62 26.20 45.93
CA ASN A 294 -44.94 24.93 46.23
C ASN A 294 -43.60 25.10 46.93
N LEU A 295 -43.00 26.31 46.79
CA LEU A 295 -41.67 26.61 47.37
C LEU A 295 -41.77 27.74 48.39
N ASP A 296 -42.44 28.82 48.06
CA ASP A 296 -42.51 30.03 48.85
C ASP A 296 -43.68 29.96 49.85
N ALA A 297 -43.33 29.93 51.13
CA ALA A 297 -44.35 29.84 52.19
C ALA A 297 -45.13 31.14 52.47
N ASP A 298 -44.65 32.28 52.00
CA ASP A 298 -45.23 33.60 52.25
C ASP A 298 -45.16 34.46 50.99
N VAL A 299 -46.17 34.32 50.11
CA VAL A 299 -46.33 35.12 48.90
C VAL A 299 -47.48 36.16 49.12
N PRO A 300 -47.19 37.38 49.46
CA PRO A 300 -48.20 38.39 49.69
C PRO A 300 -48.89 38.81 48.40
N PRO A 301 -50.23 38.80 48.32
CA PRO A 301 -50.94 39.28 47.12
C PRO A 301 -50.84 40.81 46.97
N VAL A 302 -50.73 41.26 45.75
CA VAL A 302 -50.92 42.65 45.41
C VAL A 302 -52.38 42.91 45.21
N VAL A 303 -53.03 43.70 46.08
CA VAL A 303 -54.45 43.96 46.06
C VAL A 303 -54.74 45.36 45.49
N VAL A 304 -55.59 45.42 44.49
CA VAL A 304 -56.15 46.69 43.97
C VAL A 304 -57.65 46.70 44.33
N ASN A 305 -58.01 47.49 45.34
CA ASN A 305 -59.38 47.63 45.83
C ASN A 305 -59.88 49.04 45.53
N PRO A 306 -60.70 49.24 44.48
CA PRO A 306 -61.26 50.56 44.12
C PRO A 306 -62.63 50.85 44.75
N VAL A 307 -63.15 50.00 45.63
CA VAL A 307 -64.52 50.14 46.20
C VAL A 307 -64.72 51.47 46.92
N ASP A 308 -65.68 52.30 46.39
CA ASP A 308 -66.07 53.53 47.03
C ASP A 308 -67.57 53.37 47.46
N VAL A 309 -67.75 53.04 48.74
CA VAL A 309 -69.10 52.82 49.33
C VAL A 309 -70.03 54.02 49.32
N THR A 310 -69.50 55.21 49.02
CA THR A 310 -70.33 56.43 48.92
C THR A 310 -70.94 56.61 47.53
N LYS A 311 -70.59 55.82 46.53
CA LYS A 311 -71.07 55.87 45.17
C LYS A 311 -71.67 54.52 44.77
N VAL A 312 -72.87 54.52 44.27
CA VAL A 312 -73.50 53.32 43.70
C VAL A 312 -72.86 53.00 42.34
N GLY A 313 -72.37 51.74 42.17
CA GLY A 313 -71.72 51.27 40.97
C GLY A 313 -71.19 49.84 41.15
N GLU A 314 -70.60 49.28 40.06
CA GLU A 314 -69.88 47.98 40.10
C GLU A 314 -68.44 48.28 40.28
N TYR A 315 -67.80 47.59 41.21
CA TYR A 315 -66.35 47.65 41.48
C TYR A 315 -65.71 46.30 41.37
N THR A 316 -64.53 46.22 40.83
CA THR A 316 -63.75 44.97 40.72
C THR A 316 -62.54 45.11 41.58
N ILE A 317 -62.39 44.21 42.54
CA ILE A 317 -61.13 44.02 43.33
C ILE A 317 -60.26 43.02 42.59
N THR A 318 -59.01 43.38 42.37
CA THR A 318 -58.05 42.49 41.67
C THR A 318 -56.95 42.09 42.61
N TYR A 319 -56.65 40.80 42.59
CA TYR A 319 -55.56 40.18 43.33
C TYR A 319 -54.54 39.64 42.33
N ASN A 320 -53.28 40.06 42.47
CA ASN A 320 -52.16 39.63 41.61
C ASN A 320 -51.03 39.05 42.44
#